data_f323ab4c9edc8a38073b019d76ac8b7e
#
_entry.id   f323ab4c9edc8a38073b019d76ac8b7e
#
_cell.length_a   1.000
_cell.length_b   1.000
_cell.length_c   1.000
_cell.angle_alpha   90.00
_cell.angle_beta   90.00
_cell.angle_gamma   90.00
#
_symmetry.space_group_name_H-M   'P 1'
#
loop_
_entity.id
_entity.type
_entity.pdbx_description
1 polymer ?
#
loop_
_entity_poly.entity_id
_entity_poly.type
_entity_poly.pdbx_seq_one_letter_code
_entity_poly.pdbx_strand_id
1 'polypeptide(L)'
;MMKFTKKEIDFLEKGEVCRFATTDKNGRPHVVPVCYIFHDNFIYIATDYNTKKYKNVKENPYAALVVDTYKPHRAIVIQGKVEILERGEEFRKIREMFYNRFKWARDDPWDEGEAPILKIVPEKKLSWGL
;
A
#
# COMPACT_ATOMS: atom_id res chain seq x y z
N MET A 1 -0.98 -17.71 -3.47
CA MET A 1 -0.75 -16.32 -3.86
C MET A 1 -1.83 -15.86 -4.83
N MET A 2 -2.31 -14.65 -4.66
CA MET A 2 -3.30 -14.07 -5.56
C MET A 2 -2.70 -13.84 -6.94
N LYS A 3 -3.48 -14.13 -7.98
CA LYS A 3 -3.06 -13.88 -9.36
C LYS A 3 -3.74 -12.62 -9.90
N PHE A 4 -2.94 -11.71 -10.44
CA PHE A 4 -3.44 -10.51 -11.11
C PHE A 4 -3.38 -10.70 -12.61
N THR A 5 -4.36 -10.18 -13.33
CA THR A 5 -4.32 -10.15 -14.79
C THR A 5 -3.26 -9.13 -15.24
N LYS A 6 -2.82 -9.26 -16.49
CA LYS A 6 -1.87 -8.29 -17.04
C LYS A 6 -2.41 -6.87 -16.99
N LYS A 7 -3.69 -6.68 -17.30
CA LYS A 7 -4.32 -5.35 -17.24
C LYS A 7 -4.35 -4.78 -15.83
N GLU A 8 -4.61 -5.61 -14.84
CA GLU A 8 -4.56 -5.21 -13.43
C GLU A 8 -3.15 -4.82 -13.01
N ILE A 9 -2.15 -5.61 -13.39
CA ILE A 9 -0.74 -5.31 -13.10
C ILE A 9 -0.34 -3.97 -13.73
N ASP A 10 -0.65 -3.77 -15.01
CA ASP A 10 -0.33 -2.52 -15.70
C ASP A 10 -0.98 -1.32 -15.02
N PHE A 11 -2.24 -1.46 -14.63
CA PHE A 11 -2.96 -0.39 -13.95
C PHE A 11 -2.34 -0.06 -12.59
N LEU A 12 -2.01 -1.08 -11.80
CA LEU A 12 -1.39 -0.91 -10.50
C LEU A 12 0.02 -0.33 -10.61
N GLU A 13 0.80 -0.77 -11.58
CA GLU A 13 2.17 -0.27 -11.76
C GLU A 13 2.22 1.18 -12.22
N LYS A 14 1.25 1.62 -13.01
CA LYS A 14 1.16 3.01 -13.47
C LYS A 14 0.60 3.95 -12.41
N GLY A 15 -0.22 3.44 -11.51
CA GLY A 15 -0.80 4.25 -10.44
C GLY A 15 0.25 4.65 -9.42
N GLU A 16 0.04 5.81 -8.79
CA GLU A 16 0.96 6.34 -7.78
C GLU A 16 0.30 6.45 -6.41
N VAL A 17 -1.01 6.66 -6.38
CA VAL A 17 -1.77 6.90 -5.16
C VAL A 17 -2.91 5.90 -5.05
N CYS A 18 -3.07 5.35 -3.87
CA CYS A 18 -4.25 4.56 -3.52
C CYS A 18 -4.96 5.21 -2.35
N ARG A 19 -6.23 4.87 -2.18
CA ARG A 19 -6.98 5.24 -0.99
C ARG A 19 -6.95 4.04 -0.07
N PHE A 20 -6.26 4.19 1.05
CA PHE A 20 -5.94 3.11 1.97
C PHE A 20 -6.84 3.18 3.19
N ALA A 21 -7.59 2.11 3.45
CA ALA A 21 -8.56 2.02 4.53
C ALA A 21 -8.14 1.02 5.58
N THR A 22 -8.22 1.45 6.83
CA THR A 22 -7.94 0.63 8.01
C THR A 22 -9.05 0.83 9.03
N THR A 23 -9.11 -0.02 10.04
CA THR A 23 -10.07 0.13 11.15
C THR A 23 -9.34 0.08 12.48
N ASP A 24 -9.84 0.84 13.44
CA ASP A 24 -9.33 0.77 14.81
C ASP A 24 -9.94 -0.42 15.56
N LYS A 25 -9.54 -0.60 16.81
CA LYS A 25 -10.03 -1.70 17.65
C LYS A 25 -11.54 -1.64 17.94
N ASN A 26 -12.16 -0.48 17.74
CA ASN A 26 -13.59 -0.29 17.94
C ASN A 26 -14.39 -0.41 16.62
N GLY A 27 -13.71 -0.78 15.53
CA GLY A 27 -14.34 -0.95 14.23
C GLY A 27 -14.57 0.34 13.47
N ARG A 28 -14.00 1.47 13.91
CA ARG A 28 -14.15 2.74 13.20
C ARG A 28 -13.23 2.75 11.97
N PRO A 29 -13.79 2.99 10.77
CA PRO A 29 -12.98 3.05 9.56
C PRO A 29 -12.22 4.38 9.45
N HIS A 30 -11.06 4.29 8.81
CA HIS A 30 -10.19 5.41 8.53
C HIS A 30 -9.66 5.25 7.12
N VAL A 31 -9.71 6.28 6.28
CA VAL A 31 -9.23 6.22 4.91
C VAL A 31 -8.43 7.45 4.57
N VAL A 32 -7.27 7.24 3.94
CA VAL A 32 -6.37 8.33 3.52
C VAL A 32 -5.77 8.00 2.16
N PRO A 33 -5.50 9.02 1.32
CA PRO A 33 -4.72 8.81 0.10
C PRO A 33 -3.24 8.67 0.46
N VAL A 34 -2.58 7.68 -0.14
CA VAL A 34 -1.15 7.42 0.10
C VAL A 34 -0.50 6.97 -1.19
N CYS A 35 0.79 7.27 -1.35
CA CYS A 35 1.58 6.71 -2.42
C CYS A 35 1.89 5.24 -2.14
N TYR A 36 2.02 4.45 -3.18
CA TYR A 36 2.29 3.02 -3.02
C TYR A 36 3.25 2.51 -4.08
N ILE A 37 3.83 1.36 -3.79
CA ILE A 37 4.58 0.54 -4.75
C ILE A 37 3.86 -0.79 -4.90
N PHE A 38 3.59 -1.19 -6.14
CA PHE A 38 3.12 -2.55 -6.45
C PHE A 38 4.32 -3.34 -6.96
N HIS A 39 4.66 -4.42 -6.25
CA HIS A 39 5.81 -5.25 -6.62
C HIS A 39 5.54 -6.68 -6.20
N ASP A 40 5.77 -7.60 -7.14
CA ASP A 40 5.69 -9.04 -6.88
C ASP A 40 4.35 -9.47 -6.26
N ASN A 41 3.26 -8.87 -6.74
CA ASN A 41 1.88 -9.10 -6.30
C ASN A 41 1.57 -8.62 -4.87
N PHE A 42 2.41 -7.77 -4.30
CA PHE A 42 2.17 -7.12 -3.03
C PHE A 42 2.09 -5.61 -3.21
N ILE A 43 1.39 -4.95 -2.30
CA ILE A 43 1.30 -3.50 -2.27
C ILE A 43 2.04 -3.00 -1.04
N TYR A 44 2.90 -1.99 -1.21
CA TYR A 44 3.71 -1.45 -0.14
C TYR A 44 3.43 0.03 0.05
N ILE A 45 3.28 0.45 1.29
CA ILE A 45 2.97 1.82 1.68
C ILE A 45 3.97 2.24 2.75
N ALA A 46 4.68 3.35 2.53
CA ALA A 46 5.56 3.93 3.55
C ALA A 46 4.74 4.81 4.48
N THR A 47 5.02 4.77 5.77
CA THR A 47 4.34 5.60 6.76
C THR A 47 5.25 5.86 7.94
N ASP A 48 4.77 6.65 8.91
CA ASP A 48 5.45 6.92 10.17
C ASP A 48 4.79 6.16 11.31
N TYR A 49 5.54 5.94 12.39
CA TYR A 49 5.03 5.22 13.55
C TYR A 49 3.91 5.96 14.29
N ASN A 50 3.83 7.28 14.14
CA ASN A 50 2.82 8.06 14.84
C ASN A 50 1.51 8.24 14.07
N THR A 51 1.36 7.60 12.92
CA THR A 51 0.16 7.74 12.10
C THR A 51 -0.98 6.85 12.58
N LYS A 52 -2.22 7.28 12.31
CA LYS A 52 -3.42 6.52 12.64
C LYS A 52 -3.44 5.17 11.91
N LYS A 53 -3.07 5.16 10.63
CA LYS A 53 -3.06 3.91 9.84
C LYS A 53 -2.09 2.88 10.39
N TYR A 54 -0.92 3.31 10.87
CA TYR A 54 0.03 2.39 11.50
C TYR A 54 -0.54 1.80 12.78
N LYS A 55 -1.09 2.65 13.65
CA LYS A 55 -1.69 2.22 14.91
C LYS A 55 -2.84 1.24 14.65
N ASN A 56 -3.66 1.52 13.64
CA ASN A 56 -4.78 0.67 13.29
C ASN A 56 -4.34 -0.72 12.86
N VAL A 57 -3.35 -0.84 11.96
CA VAL A 57 -2.93 -2.15 11.46
C VAL A 57 -2.18 -2.97 12.49
N LYS A 58 -1.60 -2.34 13.51
CA LYS A 58 -1.03 -3.08 14.64
C LYS A 58 -2.10 -3.82 15.44
N GLU A 59 -3.26 -3.23 15.60
CA GLU A 59 -4.36 -3.82 16.37
C GLU A 59 -5.26 -4.68 15.49
N ASN A 60 -5.51 -4.25 14.24
CA ASN A 60 -6.32 -4.96 13.28
C ASN A 60 -5.56 -5.01 11.94
N PRO A 61 -4.94 -6.12 11.61
CA PRO A 61 -4.08 -6.18 10.42
C PRO A 61 -4.82 -6.23 9.09
N TYR A 62 -6.14 -6.27 9.09
CA TYR A 62 -6.91 -6.31 7.84
C TYR A 62 -7.15 -4.91 7.32
N ALA A 63 -6.93 -4.73 6.02
CA ALA A 63 -7.04 -3.43 5.38
C ALA A 63 -7.61 -3.59 3.98
N ALA A 64 -8.02 -2.45 3.41
CA ALA A 64 -8.47 -2.40 2.03
C ALA A 64 -7.86 -1.19 1.36
N LEU A 65 -7.75 -1.26 0.03
CA LEU A 65 -7.33 -0.11 -0.76
C LEU A 65 -8.04 -0.11 -2.10
N VAL A 66 -8.10 1.06 -2.70
CA VAL A 66 -8.59 1.21 -4.06
C VAL A 66 -7.65 2.11 -4.84
N VAL A 67 -7.35 1.68 -6.07
CA VAL A 67 -6.69 2.52 -7.08
C VAL A 67 -7.72 2.76 -8.15
N ASP A 68 -7.96 4.04 -8.50
CA ASP A 68 -9.05 4.38 -9.39
C ASP A 68 -8.75 5.59 -10.26
N THR A 69 -9.48 5.69 -11.37
CA THR A 69 -9.53 6.87 -12.22
C THR A 69 -10.99 7.21 -12.49
N TYR A 70 -11.26 8.47 -12.91
CA TYR A 70 -12.62 8.90 -13.19
C TYR A 70 -12.97 8.79 -14.68
N LYS A 71 -12.12 9.30 -15.56
CA LYS A 71 -12.34 9.28 -17.01
C LYS A 71 -11.10 8.75 -17.72
N PRO A 72 -11.13 7.49 -18.15
CA PRO A 72 -12.20 6.50 -18.03
C PRO A 72 -12.36 5.98 -16.61
N HIS A 73 -13.57 5.51 -16.28
CA HIS A 73 -13.85 4.95 -14.95
C HIS A 73 -13.25 3.55 -14.84
N ARG A 74 -12.17 3.47 -14.11
CA ARG A 74 -11.42 2.23 -13.88
C ARG A 74 -11.07 2.12 -12.42
N ALA A 75 -11.09 0.92 -11.89
CA ALA A 75 -10.69 0.74 -10.49
C ALA A 75 -10.27 -0.70 -10.22
N ILE A 76 -9.44 -0.83 -9.20
CA ILE A 76 -9.18 -2.12 -8.56
C ILE A 76 -9.26 -1.92 -7.06
N VAL A 77 -10.07 -2.74 -6.40
CA VAL A 77 -10.20 -2.80 -4.94
C VAL A 77 -9.47 -4.04 -4.47
N ILE A 78 -8.63 -3.89 -3.46
CA ILE A 78 -7.88 -5.00 -2.87
C ILE A 78 -8.13 -5.02 -1.38
N GLN A 79 -8.47 -6.19 -0.85
CA GLN A 79 -8.57 -6.43 0.58
C GLN A 79 -7.49 -7.44 0.96
N GLY A 80 -6.82 -7.22 2.07
CA GLY A 80 -5.78 -8.12 2.48
C GLY A 80 -5.31 -7.90 3.90
N LYS A 81 -4.25 -8.61 4.24
CA LYS A 81 -3.63 -8.57 5.55
C LYS A 81 -2.32 -7.77 5.46
N VAL A 82 -2.09 -6.92 6.46
CA VAL A 82 -0.91 -6.06 6.50
C VAL A 82 0.17 -6.72 7.34
N GLU A 83 1.38 -6.78 6.79
CA GLU A 83 2.61 -7.11 7.50
C GLU A 83 3.42 -5.84 7.64
N ILE A 84 4.02 -5.63 8.80
CA ILE A 84 4.81 -4.43 9.07
C ILE A 84 6.27 -4.77 8.86
N LEU A 85 6.90 -4.08 7.89
CA LEU A 85 8.33 -4.24 7.61
C LEU A 85 9.08 -3.09 8.26
N GLU A 86 10.05 -3.42 9.11
CA GLU A 86 10.83 -2.41 9.82
C GLU A 86 12.31 -2.50 9.49
N ARG A 87 12.80 -3.66 9.10
CA ARG A 87 14.22 -3.95 8.85
C ARG A 87 14.36 -5.08 7.84
N GLY A 88 15.54 -5.24 7.31
CA GLY A 88 15.91 -6.39 6.53
C GLY A 88 15.95 -6.14 5.05
N GLU A 89 16.19 -7.20 4.29
CA GLU A 89 16.46 -7.12 2.86
C GLU A 89 15.23 -6.64 2.08
N GLU A 90 14.05 -7.15 2.41
CA GLU A 90 12.81 -6.73 1.75
C GLU A 90 12.54 -5.26 2.01
N PHE A 91 12.69 -4.80 3.25
CA PHE A 91 12.54 -3.38 3.60
C PHE A 91 13.45 -2.51 2.74
N ARG A 92 14.74 -2.85 2.69
CA ARG A 92 15.73 -2.05 1.93
C ARG A 92 15.42 -2.02 0.45
N LYS A 93 15.02 -3.14 -0.13
CA LYS A 93 14.68 -3.22 -1.55
C LYS A 93 13.47 -2.34 -1.88
N ILE A 94 12.42 -2.42 -1.09
CA ILE A 94 11.20 -1.63 -1.33
C ILE A 94 11.47 -0.15 -1.07
N ARG A 95 12.25 0.19 -0.04
CA ARG A 95 12.66 1.57 0.21
C ARG A 95 13.34 2.18 -1.01
N GLU A 96 14.26 1.44 -1.65
CA GLU A 96 14.91 1.91 -2.87
C GLU A 96 13.92 2.13 -4.00
N MET A 97 12.90 1.30 -4.12
CA MET A 97 11.85 1.51 -5.13
C MET A 97 11.06 2.79 -4.87
N PHE A 98 10.79 3.12 -3.59
CA PHE A 98 10.20 4.41 -3.24
C PHE A 98 11.11 5.57 -3.63
N TYR A 99 12.40 5.48 -3.36
CA TYR A 99 13.37 6.52 -3.73
C TYR A 99 13.43 6.71 -5.25
N ASN A 100 13.43 5.62 -6.00
CA ASN A 100 13.50 5.70 -7.47
C ASN A 100 12.25 6.33 -8.07
N ARG A 101 11.09 6.14 -7.44
CA ARG A 101 9.83 6.57 -8.02
C ARG A 101 9.35 7.93 -7.52
N PHE A 102 9.56 8.24 -6.23
CA PHE A 102 8.95 9.41 -5.60
C PHE A 102 9.98 10.40 -5.11
N LYS A 103 9.84 11.65 -5.56
CA LYS A 103 10.72 12.74 -5.13
C LYS A 103 10.61 12.96 -3.61
N TRP A 104 9.39 12.90 -3.05
CA TRP A 104 9.21 13.11 -1.61
C TRP A 104 10.03 12.11 -0.78
N ALA A 105 10.18 10.89 -1.26
CA ALA A 105 10.95 9.87 -0.55
C ALA A 105 12.44 10.19 -0.56
N ARG A 106 12.94 10.72 -1.68
CA ARG A 106 14.35 11.15 -1.78
C ARG A 106 14.61 12.39 -0.93
N ASP A 107 13.62 13.28 -0.83
CA ASP A 107 13.76 14.53 -0.08
C ASP A 107 13.72 14.30 1.43
N ASP A 108 13.11 13.21 1.87
CA ASP A 108 12.98 12.87 3.30
C ASP A 108 13.32 11.37 3.49
N PRO A 109 14.60 11.00 3.28
CA PRO A 109 15.01 9.61 3.35
C PRO A 109 14.94 9.07 4.79
N TRP A 110 14.79 7.76 4.91
CA TRP A 110 14.72 7.12 6.23
C TRP A 110 15.47 5.79 6.23
N ASP A 111 16.02 5.43 7.39
CA ASP A 111 16.71 4.17 7.60
C ASP A 111 15.81 3.12 8.24
N GLU A 112 16.34 1.90 8.30
CA GLU A 112 15.68 0.82 9.02
C GLU A 112 15.40 1.24 10.47
N GLY A 113 14.18 0.98 10.93
CA GLY A 113 13.77 1.33 12.29
C GLY A 113 13.29 2.75 12.49
N GLU A 114 13.49 3.65 11.54
CA GLU A 114 13.04 5.03 11.65
C GLU A 114 11.58 5.21 11.24
N ALA A 115 11.14 4.45 10.23
CA ALA A 115 9.75 4.45 9.78
C ALA A 115 9.44 3.11 9.12
N PRO A 116 8.23 2.57 9.31
CA PRO A 116 7.88 1.26 8.76
C PRO A 116 7.42 1.34 7.31
N ILE A 117 7.45 0.21 6.64
CA ILE A 117 6.74 0.00 5.39
C ILE A 117 5.64 -1.02 5.67
N LEU A 118 4.42 -0.69 5.25
CA LEU A 118 3.29 -1.60 5.38
C LEU A 118 3.19 -2.42 4.10
N LYS A 119 3.22 -3.73 4.24
CA LYS A 119 3.09 -4.68 3.13
C LYS A 119 1.72 -5.28 3.16
N ILE A 120 0.90 -5.00 2.16
CA ILE A 120 -0.43 -5.58 2.03
C ILE A 120 -0.34 -6.84 1.21
N VAL A 121 -0.72 -7.96 1.84
CA VAL A 121 -0.81 -9.28 1.19
C VAL A 121 -2.24 -9.45 0.71
N PRO A 122 -2.50 -9.38 -0.60
CA PRO A 122 -3.87 -9.42 -1.11
C PRO A 122 -4.54 -10.77 -0.86
N GLU A 123 -5.81 -10.72 -0.44
CA GLU A 123 -6.64 -11.90 -0.22
C GLU A 123 -7.89 -11.90 -1.10
N LYS A 124 -8.42 -10.72 -1.42
CA LYS A 124 -9.58 -10.54 -2.31
C LYS A 124 -9.36 -9.33 -3.18
N LYS A 125 -9.86 -9.39 -4.41
CA LYS A 125 -9.82 -8.27 -5.32
C LYS A 125 -11.11 -8.17 -6.13
N LEU A 126 -11.40 -6.94 -6.59
CA LEU A 126 -12.49 -6.64 -7.49
C LEU A 126 -12.03 -5.51 -8.41
N SER A 127 -12.16 -5.68 -9.72
CA SER A 127 -11.76 -4.65 -10.66
C SER A 127 -12.84 -4.43 -11.71
N TRP A 128 -12.87 -3.24 -12.30
CA TRP A 128 -13.76 -2.91 -13.41
C TRP A 128 -13.12 -1.85 -14.30
N GLY A 129 -13.53 -1.86 -15.57
CA GLY A 129 -13.03 -0.92 -16.57
C GLY A 129 -11.61 -1.21 -17.08
N LEU A 130 -11.05 -2.33 -16.68
CA LEU A 130 -9.69 -2.70 -17.08
C LEU A 130 -9.67 -3.63 -18.28
#